data_9da7886eaabf6c513203b6e130fb6e8a
#
_entry.id   9da7886eaabf6c513203b6e130fb6e8a
#
_cell.length_a   1.000
_cell.length_b   1.000
_cell.length_c   1.000
_cell.angle_alpha   90.00
_cell.angle_beta   90.00
_cell.angle_gamma   90.00
#
_symmetry.space_group_name_H-M   'P 1'
#
loop_
_entity.id
_entity.type
_entity.pdbx_description
1 polymer ?
#
loop_
_entity_poly.entity_id
_entity_poly.type
_entity_poly.pdbx_seq_one_letter_code
_entity_poly.pdbx_strand_id
1 'polypeptide(L)'
;KLKNAVVLSKYNRILNQRNSLLKDIYRRPSLADTLPVWDEPLLKSGAVLVKNRIDYVKMLSDRAVEYHNGISKGKEELKIRYMSGYEASEDDTVGEIYEKLKCKLEKHKSDDIRTGFTNYGPHRDDIEIIINGKNARAFASQGQQRSAVLSLKLAEASVLRERMGEEPVILLDDVLSELDAKRQDFLLNELHGCQVFITCCEKSNKEQLKDGKIFLLNNGEVS
;
A
#
# COMPACT_ATOMS: atom_id res chain seq x y z
N LYS A 1 8.64 -10.06 -9.60
CA LYS A 1 7.32 -9.44 -9.87
C LYS A 1 6.25 -10.46 -10.30
N LEU A 2 6.52 -11.30 -11.30
CA LEU A 2 5.56 -12.34 -11.76
C LEU A 2 5.11 -13.28 -10.62
N LYS A 3 6.01 -13.69 -9.72
CA LYS A 3 5.69 -14.61 -8.62
C LYS A 3 4.61 -14.04 -7.68
N ASN A 4 4.67 -12.75 -7.33
CA ASN A 4 3.68 -12.14 -6.43
C ASN A 4 2.30 -11.98 -7.07
N ALA A 5 2.24 -11.59 -8.35
CA ALA A 5 0.99 -11.52 -9.09
C ALA A 5 0.31 -12.90 -9.22
N VAL A 6 1.10 -13.96 -9.44
CA VAL A 6 0.60 -15.33 -9.49
C VAL A 6 0.05 -15.78 -8.12
N VAL A 7 0.78 -15.49 -7.02
CA VAL A 7 0.31 -15.84 -5.66
C VAL A 7 -0.98 -15.09 -5.32
N LEU A 8 -1.06 -13.78 -5.63
CA LEU A 8 -2.27 -12.98 -5.41
C LEU A 8 -3.46 -13.49 -6.22
N SER A 9 -3.26 -13.79 -7.50
CA SER A 9 -4.31 -14.35 -8.37
C SER A 9 -4.81 -15.70 -7.84
N LYS A 10 -3.87 -16.58 -7.42
CA LYS A 10 -4.20 -17.87 -6.81
C LYS A 10 -4.99 -17.69 -5.52
N TYR A 11 -4.54 -16.82 -4.63
CA TYR A 11 -5.22 -16.51 -3.37
C TYR A 11 -6.66 -16.02 -3.61
N ASN A 12 -6.84 -15.04 -4.49
CA ASN A 12 -8.16 -14.48 -4.80
C ASN A 12 -9.11 -15.51 -5.40
N ARG A 13 -8.62 -16.40 -6.28
CA ARG A 13 -9.43 -17.48 -6.84
C ARG A 13 -9.91 -18.44 -5.75
N ILE A 14 -9.02 -18.86 -4.84
CA ILE A 14 -9.35 -19.76 -3.73
C ILE A 14 -10.33 -19.09 -2.77
N LEU A 15 -10.10 -17.82 -2.44
CA LEU A 15 -10.99 -17.01 -1.59
C LEU A 15 -12.40 -16.96 -2.16
N ASN A 16 -12.55 -16.73 -3.46
CA ASN A 16 -13.85 -16.68 -4.12
C ASN A 16 -14.56 -18.04 -4.06
N GLN A 17 -13.85 -19.15 -4.27
CA GLN A 17 -14.41 -20.49 -4.16
C GLN A 17 -14.85 -20.82 -2.73
N ARG A 18 -14.01 -20.48 -1.73
CA ARG A 18 -14.37 -20.64 -0.33
C ARG A 18 -15.61 -19.82 0.04
N ASN A 19 -15.67 -18.56 -0.39
CA ASN A 19 -16.83 -17.70 -0.12
C ASN A 19 -18.10 -18.19 -0.82
N SER A 20 -17.99 -18.78 -2.01
CA SER A 20 -19.13 -19.44 -2.66
C SER A 20 -19.63 -20.63 -1.83
N LEU A 21 -18.71 -21.49 -1.39
CA LEU A 21 -19.06 -22.62 -0.52
C LEU A 21 -19.70 -22.16 0.79
N LEU A 22 -19.17 -21.10 1.44
CA LEU A 22 -19.77 -20.55 2.67
C LEU A 22 -21.23 -20.13 2.50
N LYS A 23 -21.58 -19.54 1.36
CA LYS A 23 -22.97 -19.18 1.01
C LYS A 23 -23.85 -20.41 0.80
N ASP A 24 -23.31 -21.47 0.23
CA ASP A 24 -24.04 -22.72 -0.01
C ASP A 24 -24.26 -23.50 1.29
N ILE A 25 -23.34 -23.43 2.26
CA ILE A 25 -23.47 -24.06 3.57
C ILE A 25 -24.71 -23.55 4.32
N TYR A 26 -25.07 -22.26 4.16
CA TYR A 26 -26.29 -21.73 4.77
C TYR A 26 -27.55 -22.52 4.33
N ARG A 27 -27.58 -22.99 3.07
CA ARG A 27 -28.69 -23.79 2.52
C ARG A 27 -28.51 -25.29 2.74
N ARG A 28 -27.25 -25.77 2.84
CA ARG A 28 -26.87 -27.17 2.95
C ARG A 28 -25.75 -27.34 3.99
N PRO A 29 -26.08 -27.42 5.30
CA PRO A 29 -25.08 -27.48 6.39
C PRO A 29 -24.05 -28.61 6.27
N SER A 30 -24.42 -29.73 5.63
CA SER A 30 -23.50 -30.88 5.39
C SER A 30 -22.29 -30.53 4.54
N LEU A 31 -22.33 -29.44 3.78
CA LEU A 31 -21.17 -28.97 2.99
C LEU A 31 -20.05 -28.38 3.86
N ALA A 32 -20.31 -28.11 5.14
CA ALA A 32 -19.28 -27.56 6.06
C ALA A 32 -18.06 -28.48 6.21
N ASP A 33 -18.23 -29.80 6.04
CA ASP A 33 -17.13 -30.78 6.11
C ASP A 33 -16.17 -30.67 4.91
N THR A 34 -16.56 -29.97 3.85
CA THR A 34 -15.72 -29.74 2.66
C THR A 34 -14.88 -28.47 2.75
N LEU A 35 -15.09 -27.61 3.74
CA LEU A 35 -14.31 -26.36 3.92
C LEU A 35 -12.79 -26.57 3.96
N PRO A 36 -12.24 -27.62 4.64
CA PRO A 36 -10.80 -27.83 4.69
C PRO A 36 -10.12 -27.94 3.32
N VAL A 37 -10.85 -28.38 2.29
CA VAL A 37 -10.33 -28.45 0.90
C VAL A 37 -9.92 -27.08 0.38
N TRP A 38 -10.60 -26.02 0.81
CA TRP A 38 -10.31 -24.64 0.44
C TRP A 38 -9.47 -23.90 1.50
N ASP A 39 -9.62 -24.26 2.79
CA ASP A 39 -8.89 -23.62 3.89
C ASP A 39 -7.37 -23.81 3.72
N GLU A 40 -6.92 -25.02 3.47
CA GLU A 40 -5.50 -25.36 3.37
C GLU A 40 -4.76 -24.58 2.25
N PRO A 41 -5.22 -24.58 0.98
CA PRO A 41 -4.58 -23.81 -0.06
C PRO A 41 -4.74 -22.29 0.12
N LEU A 42 -5.83 -21.81 0.77
CA LEU A 42 -6.01 -20.41 1.13
C LEU A 42 -4.95 -19.97 2.13
N LEU A 43 -4.74 -20.73 3.19
CA LEU A 43 -3.75 -20.47 4.24
C LEU A 43 -2.34 -20.46 3.68
N LYS A 44 -1.96 -21.45 2.87
CA LYS A 44 -0.63 -21.53 2.25
C LYS A 44 -0.33 -20.32 1.36
N SER A 45 -1.28 -19.97 0.48
CA SER A 45 -1.08 -18.81 -0.40
C SER A 45 -1.19 -17.49 0.36
N GLY A 46 -2.05 -17.42 1.38
CA GLY A 46 -2.22 -16.28 2.26
C GLY A 46 -0.94 -15.95 3.05
N ALA A 47 -0.32 -16.96 3.68
CA ALA A 47 0.91 -16.77 4.45
C ALA A 47 2.06 -16.21 3.60
N VAL A 48 2.25 -16.73 2.38
CA VAL A 48 3.26 -16.21 1.45
C VAL A 48 2.93 -14.77 1.04
N LEU A 49 1.67 -14.46 0.77
CA LEU A 49 1.24 -13.11 0.39
C LEU A 49 1.48 -12.11 1.53
N VAL A 50 1.16 -12.49 2.75
CA VAL A 50 1.37 -11.66 3.96
C VAL A 50 2.86 -11.38 4.17
N LYS A 51 3.71 -12.41 4.13
CA LYS A 51 5.16 -12.21 4.28
C LYS A 51 5.71 -11.25 3.23
N ASN A 52 5.34 -11.44 1.97
CA ASN A 52 5.75 -10.54 0.89
C ASN A 52 5.29 -9.09 1.10
N ARG A 53 4.09 -8.89 1.68
CA ARG A 53 3.56 -7.55 2.00
C ARG A 53 4.30 -6.92 3.16
N ILE A 54 4.56 -7.66 4.22
CA ILE A 54 5.34 -7.20 5.38
C ILE A 54 6.72 -6.75 4.93
N ASP A 55 7.43 -7.59 4.17
CA ASP A 55 8.77 -7.27 3.67
C ASP A 55 8.77 -6.04 2.74
N TYR A 56 7.70 -5.87 1.95
CA TYR A 56 7.54 -4.71 1.09
C TYR A 56 7.24 -3.44 1.90
N VAL A 57 6.34 -3.52 2.90
CA VAL A 57 5.98 -2.39 3.77
C VAL A 57 7.19 -1.94 4.58
N LYS A 58 8.02 -2.85 5.08
CA LYS A 58 9.27 -2.52 5.77
C LYS A 58 10.19 -1.70 4.87
N MET A 59 10.50 -2.19 3.68
CA MET A 59 11.36 -1.50 2.73
C MET A 59 10.79 -0.14 2.30
N LEU A 60 9.46 -0.06 2.10
CA LEU A 60 8.77 1.19 1.79
C LEU A 60 8.84 2.16 2.96
N SER A 61 8.68 1.67 4.20
CA SER A 61 8.73 2.46 5.43
C SER A 61 10.07 3.13 5.61
N ASP A 62 11.18 2.38 5.48
CA ASP A 62 12.53 2.91 5.64
C ASP A 62 12.77 4.11 4.69
N ARG A 63 12.40 3.97 3.42
CA ARG A 63 12.52 5.05 2.43
C ARG A 63 11.56 6.21 2.67
N ALA A 64 10.30 5.90 3.04
CA ALA A 64 9.30 6.93 3.31
C ALA A 64 9.67 7.80 4.51
N VAL A 65 10.29 7.23 5.54
CA VAL A 65 10.80 7.98 6.70
C VAL A 65 11.89 8.96 6.27
N GLU A 66 12.84 8.55 5.41
CA GLU A 66 13.89 9.43 4.89
C GLU A 66 13.27 10.64 4.14
N TYR A 67 12.36 10.38 3.19
CA TYR A 67 11.68 11.45 2.45
C TYR A 67 10.82 12.33 3.36
N HIS A 68 10.11 11.74 4.33
CA HIS A 68 9.29 12.52 5.26
C HIS A 68 10.12 13.44 6.14
N ASN A 69 11.27 12.98 6.60
CA ASN A 69 12.22 13.81 7.34
C ASN A 69 12.71 15.01 6.51
N GLY A 70 12.98 14.81 5.23
CA GLY A 70 13.33 15.90 4.31
C GLY A 70 12.19 16.90 4.14
N ILE A 71 10.97 16.42 3.86
CA ILE A 71 9.76 17.22 3.67
C ILE A 71 9.39 18.00 4.93
N SER A 72 9.43 17.36 6.11
CA SER A 72 9.06 17.96 7.40
C SER A 72 10.21 18.73 8.07
N LYS A 73 11.44 18.62 7.53
CA LYS A 73 12.70 19.12 8.12
C LYS A 73 12.94 18.56 9.53
N GLY A 74 12.65 17.27 9.71
CA GLY A 74 12.81 16.57 10.97
C GLY A 74 11.81 16.97 12.06
N LYS A 75 10.75 17.69 11.74
CA LYS A 75 9.74 18.12 12.72
C LYS A 75 8.68 17.07 13.01
N GLU A 76 8.56 16.07 12.17
CA GLU A 76 7.53 15.05 12.24
C GLU A 76 8.16 13.67 12.15
N GLU A 77 7.79 12.78 13.07
CA GLU A 77 8.18 11.38 13.04
C GLU A 77 7.13 10.58 12.28
N LEU A 78 7.51 9.94 11.17
CA LEU A 78 6.66 9.03 10.41
C LEU A 78 6.94 7.59 10.79
N LYS A 79 5.88 6.80 11.02
CA LYS A 79 5.96 5.33 11.14
C LYS A 79 4.89 4.69 10.26
N ILE A 80 5.23 3.58 9.62
CA ILE A 80 4.32 2.81 8.79
C ILE A 80 4.33 1.38 9.30
N ARG A 81 3.15 0.80 9.52
CA ARG A 81 3.00 -0.57 10.01
C ARG A 81 2.04 -1.36 9.15
N TYR A 82 2.35 -2.63 8.94
CA TYR A 82 1.41 -3.58 8.39
C TYR A 82 0.45 -4.04 9.49
N MET A 83 -0.85 -3.96 9.22
CA MET A 83 -1.91 -4.29 10.18
C MET A 83 -2.64 -5.53 9.71
N SER A 84 -2.59 -6.58 10.52
CA SER A 84 -3.33 -7.81 10.28
C SER A 84 -4.21 -8.16 11.47
N GLY A 85 -5.37 -8.74 11.20
CA GLY A 85 -6.30 -9.19 12.26
C GLY A 85 -5.83 -10.45 13.00
N TYR A 86 -4.63 -10.96 12.70
CA TYR A 86 -4.02 -12.19 13.26
C TYR A 86 -2.59 -11.96 13.77
N GLU A 87 -2.22 -10.69 13.99
CA GLU A 87 -0.97 -10.27 14.64
C GLU A 87 0.31 -10.78 13.94
N ALA A 88 0.30 -10.79 12.60
CA ALA A 88 1.53 -11.07 11.85
C ALA A 88 2.53 -9.92 12.02
N SER A 89 3.80 -10.26 12.23
CA SER A 89 4.91 -9.35 12.50
C SER A 89 6.04 -9.48 11.47
N GLU A 90 6.98 -8.54 11.48
CA GLU A 90 8.15 -8.54 10.59
C GLU A 90 9.06 -9.76 10.81
N ASP A 91 9.15 -10.22 12.06
CA ASP A 91 10.02 -11.33 12.45
C ASP A 91 9.43 -12.71 12.12
N ASP A 92 8.11 -12.76 11.81
CA ASP A 92 7.45 -14.01 11.51
C ASP A 92 7.96 -14.63 10.20
N THR A 93 8.21 -15.92 10.25
CA THR A 93 8.40 -16.77 9.09
C THR A 93 7.07 -17.04 8.38
N VAL A 94 7.10 -17.51 7.14
CA VAL A 94 5.90 -17.94 6.42
C VAL A 94 5.13 -19.02 7.19
N GLY A 95 5.86 -19.93 7.90
CA GLY A 95 5.26 -20.99 8.72
C GLY A 95 4.51 -20.42 9.93
N GLU A 96 5.08 -19.46 10.64
CA GLU A 96 4.43 -18.80 11.79
C GLU A 96 3.21 -18.00 11.36
N ILE A 97 3.30 -17.27 10.24
CA ILE A 97 2.15 -16.57 9.64
C ILE A 97 1.04 -17.56 9.27
N TYR A 98 1.41 -18.72 8.70
CA TYR A 98 0.44 -19.78 8.38
C TYR A 98 -0.31 -20.25 9.63
N GLU A 99 0.40 -20.55 10.73
CA GLU A 99 -0.22 -21.02 11.98
C GLU A 99 -1.12 -19.92 12.62
N LYS A 100 -0.69 -18.66 12.59
CA LYS A 100 -1.51 -17.53 13.06
C LYS A 100 -2.79 -17.38 12.24
N LEU A 101 -2.69 -17.44 10.91
CA LEU A 101 -3.85 -17.40 10.01
C LEU A 101 -4.79 -18.58 10.24
N LYS A 102 -4.23 -19.80 10.41
CA LYS A 102 -4.98 -21.02 10.64
C LYS A 102 -5.77 -20.93 11.95
N CYS A 103 -5.11 -20.58 13.05
CA CYS A 103 -5.76 -20.38 14.34
C CYS A 103 -6.92 -19.36 14.25
N LYS A 104 -6.69 -18.26 13.54
CA LYS A 104 -7.71 -17.21 13.36
C LYS A 104 -8.88 -17.71 12.52
N LEU A 105 -8.61 -18.43 11.43
CA LEU A 105 -9.65 -18.97 10.55
C LEU A 105 -10.51 -20.01 11.26
N GLU A 106 -9.88 -20.92 12.02
CA GLU A 106 -10.59 -21.94 12.82
C GLU A 106 -11.47 -21.30 13.92
N LYS A 107 -10.92 -20.34 14.66
CA LYS A 107 -11.64 -19.62 15.72
C LYS A 107 -12.89 -18.92 15.21
N HIS A 108 -12.87 -18.39 13.99
CA HIS A 108 -13.96 -17.61 13.40
C HIS A 108 -14.73 -18.37 12.31
N LYS A 109 -14.57 -19.70 12.24
CA LYS A 109 -15.28 -20.55 11.26
C LYS A 109 -16.79 -20.40 11.32
N SER A 110 -17.37 -20.33 12.51
CA SER A 110 -18.80 -20.13 12.70
C SER A 110 -19.29 -18.76 12.22
N ASP A 111 -18.48 -17.72 12.39
CA ASP A 111 -18.79 -16.39 11.87
C ASP A 111 -18.73 -16.35 10.35
N ASP A 112 -17.72 -17.00 9.75
CA ASP A 112 -17.60 -17.12 8.29
C ASP A 112 -18.82 -17.82 7.68
N ILE A 113 -19.26 -18.92 8.31
CA ILE A 113 -20.48 -19.65 7.89
C ILE A 113 -21.70 -18.75 8.01
N ARG A 114 -21.86 -18.04 9.12
CA ARG A 114 -23.00 -17.16 9.38
C ARG A 114 -23.06 -15.99 8.41
N THR A 115 -21.90 -15.40 8.07
CA THR A 115 -21.82 -14.22 7.18
C THR A 115 -21.74 -14.58 5.70
N GLY A 116 -21.37 -15.83 5.37
CA GLY A 116 -21.12 -16.27 3.99
C GLY A 116 -19.82 -15.72 3.38
N PHE A 117 -18.91 -15.22 4.20
CA PHE A 117 -17.64 -14.61 3.77
C PHE A 117 -16.49 -14.98 4.71
N THR A 118 -15.29 -15.03 4.16
CA THR A 118 -14.05 -15.16 4.93
C THR A 118 -13.73 -13.82 5.58
N ASN A 119 -13.76 -13.77 6.91
CA ASN A 119 -13.60 -12.53 7.66
C ASN A 119 -12.14 -12.17 7.97
N TYR A 120 -11.21 -13.11 7.88
CA TYR A 120 -9.79 -12.91 8.20
C TYR A 120 -8.89 -13.41 7.08
N GLY A 121 -7.81 -12.68 6.86
CA GLY A 121 -6.80 -12.99 5.86
C GLY A 121 -6.28 -11.74 5.15
N PRO A 122 -5.27 -11.85 4.27
CA PRO A 122 -4.61 -10.72 3.61
C PRO A 122 -5.53 -9.79 2.79
N HIS A 123 -6.74 -10.22 2.46
CA HIS A 123 -7.75 -9.38 1.80
C HIS A 123 -8.46 -8.40 2.77
N ARG A 124 -8.20 -8.50 4.09
CA ARG A 124 -8.71 -7.63 5.15
C ARG A 124 -7.61 -6.81 5.82
N ASP A 125 -6.36 -7.08 5.48
CA ASP A 125 -5.23 -6.39 6.06
C ASP A 125 -5.09 -4.98 5.48
N ASP A 126 -4.50 -4.09 6.27
CA ASP A 126 -4.32 -2.67 5.94
C ASP A 126 -2.91 -2.20 6.31
N ILE A 127 -2.61 -0.95 6.03
CA ILE A 127 -1.39 -0.25 6.43
C ILE A 127 -1.79 0.90 7.35
N GLU A 128 -1.16 0.97 8.52
CA GLU A 128 -1.31 2.08 9.43
C GLU A 128 -0.18 3.09 9.24
N ILE A 129 -0.55 4.35 9.06
CA ILE A 129 0.36 5.48 9.00
C ILE A 129 0.24 6.26 10.31
N ILE A 130 1.37 6.47 11.00
CA ILE A 130 1.46 7.13 12.28
C ILE A 130 2.38 8.33 12.13
N ILE A 131 1.92 9.52 12.57
CA ILE A 131 2.71 10.75 12.61
C ILE A 131 2.75 11.25 14.05
N ASN A 132 3.96 11.45 14.59
CA ASN A 132 4.17 11.88 15.96
C ASN A 132 3.41 11.04 16.99
N GLY A 133 3.43 9.71 16.81
CA GLY A 133 2.78 8.74 17.69
C GLY A 133 1.25 8.62 17.57
N LYS A 134 0.62 9.35 16.63
CA LYS A 134 -0.85 9.35 16.42
C LYS A 134 -1.20 8.82 15.04
N ASN A 135 -2.31 8.09 14.94
CA ASN A 135 -2.84 7.61 13.66
C ASN A 135 -3.12 8.78 12.72
N ALA A 136 -2.47 8.80 11.56
CA ALA A 136 -2.53 9.92 10.62
C ALA A 136 -3.93 10.14 10.04
N ARG A 137 -4.69 9.07 9.81
CA ARG A 137 -6.05 9.15 9.25
C ARG A 137 -7.02 9.90 10.17
N ALA A 138 -6.85 9.73 11.50
CA ALA A 138 -7.77 10.29 12.48
C ALA A 138 -7.30 11.65 13.05
N PHE A 139 -5.99 11.90 13.11
CA PHE A 139 -5.44 13.00 13.90
C PHE A 139 -4.48 13.92 13.15
N ALA A 140 -4.00 13.55 11.97
CA ALA A 140 -3.07 14.41 11.22
C ALA A 140 -3.80 15.56 10.52
N SER A 141 -3.16 16.72 10.46
CA SER A 141 -3.61 17.83 9.64
C SER A 141 -3.56 17.47 8.14
N GLN A 142 -4.30 18.18 7.32
CA GLN A 142 -4.27 17.97 5.86
C GLN A 142 -2.85 18.07 5.29
N GLY A 143 -2.06 19.05 5.73
CA GLY A 143 -0.67 19.22 5.31
C GLY A 143 0.22 18.03 5.70
N GLN A 144 0.01 17.45 6.90
CA GLN A 144 0.72 16.25 7.35
C GLN A 144 0.31 15.02 6.53
N GLN A 145 -0.98 14.83 6.27
CA GLN A 145 -1.47 13.73 5.44
C GLN A 145 -0.88 13.81 4.02
N ARG A 146 -0.88 14.98 3.40
CA ARG A 146 -0.28 15.21 2.07
C ARG A 146 1.21 14.92 2.06
N SER A 147 1.94 15.38 3.08
CA SER A 147 3.38 15.10 3.20
C SER A 147 3.66 13.60 3.34
N ALA A 148 2.87 12.89 4.14
CA ALA A 148 3.01 11.44 4.30
C ALA A 148 2.72 10.68 2.99
N VAL A 149 1.66 11.05 2.27
CA VAL A 149 1.34 10.46 0.96
C VAL A 149 2.45 10.72 -0.05
N LEU A 150 2.97 11.95 -0.11
CA LEU A 150 4.09 12.30 -0.98
C LEU A 150 5.34 11.48 -0.65
N SER A 151 5.69 11.37 0.64
CA SER A 151 6.81 10.57 1.11
C SER A 151 6.69 9.10 0.69
N LEU A 152 5.48 8.53 0.81
CA LEU A 152 5.19 7.17 0.36
C LEU A 152 5.33 7.01 -1.16
N LYS A 153 4.89 7.99 -1.94
CA LYS A 153 5.01 7.95 -3.41
C LYS A 153 6.45 8.06 -3.88
N LEU A 154 7.26 8.91 -3.25
CA LEU A 154 8.69 9.01 -3.52
C LEU A 154 9.42 7.71 -3.12
N ALA A 155 9.06 7.14 -1.97
CA ALA A 155 9.58 5.84 -1.54
C ALA A 155 9.23 4.71 -2.52
N GLU A 156 7.99 4.68 -3.02
CA GLU A 156 7.56 3.71 -4.04
C GLU A 156 8.39 3.85 -5.33
N ALA A 157 8.60 5.07 -5.81
CA ALA A 157 9.44 5.34 -6.98
C ALA A 157 10.89 4.88 -6.76
N SER A 158 11.48 5.18 -5.60
CA SER A 158 12.84 4.74 -5.22
C SER A 158 12.96 3.21 -5.19
N VAL A 159 12.01 2.52 -4.54
CA VAL A 159 11.97 1.05 -4.49
C VAL A 159 11.80 0.44 -5.89
N LEU A 160 11.01 1.06 -6.75
CA LEU A 160 10.84 0.62 -8.15
C LEU A 160 12.15 0.76 -8.92
N ARG A 161 12.84 1.89 -8.82
CA ARG A 161 14.14 2.14 -9.43
C ARG A 161 15.16 1.07 -9.02
N GLU A 162 15.32 0.82 -7.73
CA GLU A 162 16.25 -0.19 -7.23
C GLU A 162 15.95 -1.59 -7.76
N ARG A 163 14.66 -1.94 -7.86
CA ARG A 163 14.25 -3.29 -8.30
C ARG A 163 14.24 -3.51 -9.80
N MET A 164 14.04 -2.46 -10.57
CA MET A 164 13.95 -2.54 -12.03
C MET A 164 15.26 -2.21 -12.72
N GLY A 165 16.13 -1.44 -12.08
CA GLY A 165 17.33 -0.88 -12.68
C GLY A 165 17.03 0.22 -13.70
N GLU A 166 15.79 0.72 -13.74
CA GLU A 166 15.33 1.75 -14.68
C GLU A 166 14.64 2.86 -13.89
N GLU A 167 14.83 4.12 -14.34
CA GLU A 167 14.15 5.27 -13.75
C GLU A 167 12.65 5.22 -14.07
N PRO A 168 11.77 5.32 -13.05
CA PRO A 168 10.35 5.41 -13.30
C PRO A 168 9.97 6.76 -13.89
N VAL A 169 8.95 6.79 -14.75
CA VAL A 169 8.28 8.03 -15.14
C VAL A 169 7.35 8.46 -14.01
N ILE A 170 7.49 9.70 -13.55
CA ILE A 170 6.74 10.26 -12.43
C ILE A 170 5.67 11.22 -12.96
N LEU A 171 4.45 11.04 -12.53
CA LEU A 171 3.31 11.88 -12.87
C LEU A 171 2.82 12.60 -11.61
N LEU A 172 2.87 13.94 -11.62
CA LEU A 172 2.42 14.81 -10.54
C LEU A 172 1.25 15.66 -11.03
N ASP A 173 0.04 15.29 -10.63
CA ASP A 173 -1.17 16.00 -11.01
C ASP A 173 -1.59 16.98 -9.92
N ASP A 174 -1.43 18.27 -10.18
CA ASP A 174 -1.71 19.43 -9.31
C ASP A 174 -1.07 19.36 -7.89
N VAL A 175 0.02 18.57 -7.73
CA VAL A 175 0.64 18.35 -6.40
C VAL A 175 1.32 19.63 -5.90
N LEU A 176 1.90 20.44 -6.79
CA LEU A 176 2.65 21.64 -6.39
C LEU A 176 1.76 22.71 -5.75
N SER A 177 0.52 22.88 -6.22
CA SER A 177 -0.43 23.86 -5.66
C SER A 177 -0.79 23.58 -4.19
N GLU A 178 -0.63 22.33 -3.77
CA GLU A 178 -0.98 21.86 -2.43
C GLU A 178 0.19 21.94 -1.43
N LEU A 179 1.37 22.33 -1.88
CA LEU A 179 2.61 22.35 -1.09
C LEU A 179 3.08 23.81 -0.89
N ASP A 180 3.64 24.09 0.29
CA ASP A 180 4.40 25.31 0.50
C ASP A 180 5.72 25.31 -0.30
N ALA A 181 6.31 26.49 -0.54
CA ALA A 181 7.50 26.65 -1.38
C ALA A 181 8.67 25.73 -0.94
N LYS A 182 8.84 25.49 0.35
CA LYS A 182 9.94 24.66 0.86
C LYS A 182 9.75 23.18 0.55
N ARG A 183 8.51 22.70 0.59
CA ARG A 183 8.16 21.33 0.22
C ARG A 183 8.22 21.14 -1.29
N GLN A 184 7.83 22.17 -2.06
CA GLN A 184 8.01 22.18 -3.51
C GLN A 184 9.49 22.05 -3.89
N ASP A 185 10.38 22.86 -3.30
CA ASP A 185 11.82 22.81 -3.54
C ASP A 185 12.41 21.43 -3.22
N PHE A 186 12.02 20.85 -2.08
CA PHE A 186 12.44 19.51 -1.71
C PHE A 186 12.00 18.47 -2.75
N LEU A 187 10.71 18.47 -3.12
CA LEU A 187 10.17 17.54 -4.09
C LEU A 187 10.90 17.63 -5.43
N LEU A 188 11.08 18.86 -5.95
CA LEU A 188 11.72 19.07 -7.25
C LEU A 188 13.20 18.63 -7.23
N ASN A 189 13.91 18.81 -6.12
CA ASN A 189 15.27 18.31 -5.95
C ASN A 189 15.36 16.79 -5.94
N GLU A 190 14.42 16.10 -5.28
CA GLU A 190 14.39 14.63 -5.23
C GLU A 190 14.06 13.99 -6.60
N LEU A 191 13.44 14.75 -7.50
CA LEU A 191 13.07 14.30 -8.83
C LEU A 191 14.15 14.50 -9.90
N HIS A 192 15.32 15.05 -9.52
CA HIS A 192 16.41 15.21 -10.45
C HIS A 192 16.85 13.87 -11.06
N GLY A 193 17.00 13.87 -12.38
CA GLY A 193 17.37 12.67 -13.14
C GLY A 193 16.20 11.78 -13.58
N CYS A 194 14.99 12.02 -13.07
CA CYS A 194 13.79 11.31 -13.51
C CYS A 194 13.06 12.03 -14.65
N GLN A 195 12.36 11.29 -15.49
CA GLN A 195 11.38 11.88 -16.38
C GLN A 195 10.11 12.18 -15.60
N VAL A 196 9.73 13.47 -15.50
CA VAL A 196 8.61 13.93 -14.70
C VAL A 196 7.63 14.72 -15.56
N PHE A 197 6.35 14.43 -15.41
CA PHE A 197 5.25 15.24 -15.93
C PHE A 197 4.51 15.89 -14.77
N ILE A 198 4.41 17.21 -14.81
CA ILE A 198 3.77 18.00 -13.76
C ILE A 198 2.64 18.81 -14.38
N THR A 199 1.42 18.68 -13.85
CA THR A 199 0.33 19.61 -14.13
C THR A 199 0.24 20.63 -13.03
N CYS A 200 -0.01 21.90 -13.36
CA CYS A 200 -0.24 22.97 -12.40
C CYS A 200 -1.09 24.11 -13.03
N CYS A 201 -1.91 24.75 -12.21
CA CYS A 201 -2.74 25.86 -12.63
C CYS A 201 -2.04 27.23 -12.53
N GLU A 202 -0.99 27.36 -11.70
CA GLU A 202 -0.32 28.62 -11.41
C GLU A 202 0.94 28.84 -12.27
N LYS A 203 1.07 30.05 -12.81
CA LYS A 203 2.25 30.45 -13.60
C LYS A 203 3.51 30.66 -12.74
N SER A 204 3.37 30.87 -11.43
CA SER A 204 4.47 31.13 -10.48
C SER A 204 5.44 29.97 -10.30
N ASN A 205 4.99 28.74 -10.56
CA ASN A 205 5.84 27.54 -10.40
C ASN A 205 6.85 27.36 -11.55
N LYS A 206 6.79 28.19 -12.60
CA LYS A 206 7.71 28.09 -13.78
C LYS A 206 9.15 28.41 -13.43
N GLU A 207 9.40 29.32 -12.49
CA GLU A 207 10.76 29.77 -12.13
C GLU A 207 11.54 28.71 -11.35
N GLN A 208 10.84 27.77 -10.73
CA GLN A 208 11.45 26.67 -9.97
C GLN A 208 11.87 25.48 -10.87
N LEU A 209 11.28 25.38 -12.06
CA LEU A 209 11.61 24.34 -13.04
C LEU A 209 12.76 24.82 -13.94
N LYS A 210 14.01 24.56 -13.51
CA LYS A 210 15.22 25.02 -14.19
C LYS A 210 15.48 24.33 -15.53
N ASP A 211 15.05 23.07 -15.65
CA ASP A 211 15.24 22.24 -16.85
C ASP A 211 13.93 21.56 -17.22
N GLY A 212 13.38 21.84 -18.39
CA GLY A 212 12.16 21.20 -18.82
C GLY A 212 11.47 21.91 -19.97
N LYS A 213 10.46 21.25 -20.53
CA LYS A 213 9.59 21.80 -21.57
C LYS A 213 8.24 22.14 -20.96
N ILE A 214 7.80 23.38 -21.18
CA ILE A 214 6.51 23.87 -20.69
C ILE A 214 5.51 23.83 -21.83
N PHE A 215 4.37 23.23 -21.58
CA PHE A 215 3.23 23.20 -22.47
C PHE A 215 2.09 24.02 -21.84
N LEU A 216 1.53 24.94 -22.59
CA LEU A 216 0.36 25.71 -22.14
C LEU A 216 -0.90 25.10 -22.74
N LEU A 217 -1.88 24.83 -21.88
CA LEU A 217 -3.19 24.39 -22.31
C LEU A 217 -4.16 25.57 -22.26
N ASN A 218 -4.67 26.00 -23.42
CA ASN A 218 -5.69 27.02 -23.55
C ASN A 218 -6.87 26.44 -24.33
N ASN A 219 -8.05 26.41 -23.72
CA ASN A 219 -9.29 25.90 -24.34
C ASN A 219 -9.16 24.50 -25.00
N GLY A 220 -8.32 23.62 -24.43
CA GLY A 220 -8.11 22.28 -24.96
C GLY A 220 -7.02 22.17 -26.04
N GLU A 221 -6.38 23.27 -26.43
CA GLU A 221 -5.25 23.30 -27.35
C GLU A 221 -3.91 23.45 -26.60
N VAL A 222 -2.91 22.70 -27.05
CA VAL A 222 -1.55 22.73 -26.50
C VAL A 222 -0.69 23.66 -27.33
N SER A 223 -0.04 24.60 -26.68
CA SER A 223 0.93 25.53 -27.28
C SER A 223 2.26 25.54 -26.55
#